data_21ebb8e9a6c86143f1395c532f8e5a55
#
_entry.id   21ebb8e9a6c86143f1395c532f8e5a55
#
_cell.length_a   1.000
_cell.length_b   1.000
_cell.length_c   1.000
_cell.angle_alpha   90.00
_cell.angle_beta   90.00
_cell.angle_gamma   90.00
#
_symmetry.space_group_name_H-M   'P 1'
#
loop_
_entity.id
_entity.type
_entity.pdbx_description
1 polymer ?
#
loop_
_entity_poly.entity_id
_entity_poly.type
_entity_poly.pdbx_seq_one_letter_code
_entity_poly.pdbx_strand_id
1 'polypeptide(L)'
;MIKSLKLIVIVIAVLFTGCKSVKSVSNSGVLDSIITSKELIRAHKKQDFKFKTLQSKVKVEYAQGNKSQSYSINLRMEKDKTIWLSATFGVVRAKITPKRVSFYNKLDNTYFDGDFSLISELLGTELNFENVQSLLLGQSLFDLNKRDFDAEIYDTSYVLKPQNQNTLFEIFYLLNPSHFLMDSQQLSQPLDRRMLQIDYNDYQEVEKHILPQNIKVIAVEDNEETIINMEFKSVSLNNDLRFPFRIPSGFEEIEVR
;
A
#
# COMPACT_ATOMS: atom_id res chain seq x y z
N MET A 1 21.08 5.78 52.90
CA MET A 1 21.84 5.25 51.73
C MET A 1 21.07 4.17 50.96
N ILE A 2 20.38 3.22 51.54
CA ILE A 2 19.70 2.10 50.82
C ILE A 2 18.47 2.53 50.01
N LYS A 3 17.75 3.61 50.43
CA LYS A 3 16.56 4.13 49.69
C LYS A 3 16.97 4.86 48.39
N SER A 4 18.07 5.61 48.40
CA SER A 4 18.58 6.31 47.22
C SER A 4 19.15 5.34 46.17
N LEU A 5 19.77 4.22 46.61
CA LEU A 5 20.29 3.21 45.66
C LEU A 5 19.15 2.48 44.94
N LYS A 6 18.02 2.19 45.64
CA LYS A 6 16.84 1.58 44.98
C LYS A 6 16.20 2.51 43.96
N LEU A 7 16.17 3.81 44.20
CA LEU A 7 15.64 4.83 43.26
C LEU A 7 16.48 4.91 41.99
N ILE A 8 17.82 4.86 42.13
CA ILE A 8 18.75 4.89 40.99
C ILE A 8 18.61 3.64 40.12
N VAL A 9 18.42 2.47 40.72
CA VAL A 9 18.20 1.20 39.97
C VAL A 9 16.87 1.24 39.19
N ILE A 10 15.80 1.82 39.73
CA ILE A 10 14.52 1.97 39.04
C ILE A 10 14.62 2.96 37.87
N VAL A 11 15.37 4.07 38.03
CA VAL A 11 15.57 5.05 36.94
C VAL A 11 16.40 4.47 35.79
N ILE A 12 17.41 3.63 36.10
CA ILE A 12 18.21 2.95 35.06
C ILE A 12 17.39 1.89 34.32
N ALA A 13 16.47 1.18 34.98
CA ALA A 13 15.60 0.19 34.33
C ALA A 13 14.60 0.79 33.34
N VAL A 14 14.20 2.06 33.50
CA VAL A 14 13.29 2.75 32.59
C VAL A 14 13.99 3.23 31.29
N LEU A 15 15.31 3.35 31.28
CA LEU A 15 16.09 3.79 30.11
C LEU A 15 16.30 2.70 29.05
N PHE A 16 15.93 1.44 29.32
CA PHE A 16 16.06 0.31 28.39
C PHE A 16 14.77 0.00 27.61
N THR A 17 13.76 0.87 27.63
CA THR A 17 12.67 0.77 26.64
C THR A 17 13.21 1.22 25.29
N GLY A 18 14.01 0.37 24.67
CA GLY A 18 14.57 0.59 23.34
C GLY A 18 13.47 0.82 22.33
N CYS A 19 13.48 1.96 21.69
CA CYS A 19 12.75 2.15 20.43
C CYS A 19 13.13 0.98 19.51
N LYS A 20 12.15 0.15 19.11
CA LYS A 20 12.35 -0.77 17.99
C LYS A 20 12.66 0.08 16.77
N SER A 21 13.94 0.19 16.41
CA SER A 21 14.32 0.85 15.16
C SER A 21 13.76 0.01 14.02
N VAL A 22 13.10 0.66 13.08
CA VAL A 22 12.68 0.04 11.83
C VAL A 22 13.96 -0.34 11.08
N LYS A 23 14.10 -1.62 10.77
CA LYS A 23 15.23 -2.11 9.97
C LYS A 23 14.85 -1.96 8.51
N SER A 24 15.48 -1.02 7.82
CA SER A 24 15.33 -0.87 6.37
C SER A 24 15.95 -2.07 5.66
N VAL A 25 15.34 -2.49 4.57
CA VAL A 25 15.81 -3.60 3.72
C VAL A 25 16.60 -3.01 2.56
N SER A 26 17.82 -3.56 2.30
CA SER A 26 18.61 -3.15 1.15
C SER A 26 17.93 -3.57 -0.15
N ASN A 27 17.84 -2.65 -1.10
CA ASN A 27 17.32 -2.91 -2.44
C ASN A 27 18.40 -3.42 -3.41
N SER A 28 19.64 -3.63 -2.95
CA SER A 28 20.75 -4.10 -3.77
C SER A 28 20.81 -5.63 -3.80
N GLY A 29 20.21 -6.24 -4.80
CA GLY A 29 20.35 -7.67 -5.11
C GLY A 29 21.26 -7.89 -6.32
N VAL A 30 21.79 -9.12 -6.48
CA VAL A 30 22.50 -9.53 -7.69
C VAL A 30 21.49 -10.05 -8.69
N LEU A 31 21.47 -9.48 -9.90
CA LEU A 31 20.61 -9.92 -10.98
C LEU A 31 21.13 -11.24 -11.59
N ASP A 32 20.25 -12.21 -11.72
CA ASP A 32 20.51 -13.46 -12.44
C ASP A 32 19.90 -13.36 -13.84
N SER A 33 20.75 -13.32 -14.86
CA SER A 33 20.33 -13.20 -16.26
C SER A 33 19.65 -14.47 -16.83
N ILE A 34 19.67 -15.57 -16.10
CA ILE A 34 19.11 -16.86 -16.52
C ILE A 34 17.71 -17.10 -15.93
N ILE A 35 17.29 -16.27 -14.96
CA ILE A 35 16.01 -16.48 -14.28
C ILE A 35 14.82 -16.39 -15.24
N THR A 36 13.94 -17.35 -15.17
CA THR A 36 12.73 -17.41 -16.01
C THR A 36 11.57 -16.64 -15.38
N SER A 37 10.59 -16.20 -16.21
CA SER A 37 9.36 -15.56 -15.71
C SER A 37 8.61 -16.42 -14.69
N LYS A 38 8.58 -17.75 -14.88
CA LYS A 38 7.95 -18.68 -13.93
C LYS A 38 8.66 -18.73 -12.58
N GLU A 39 9.99 -18.65 -12.58
CA GLU A 39 10.78 -18.59 -11.34
C GLU A 39 10.59 -17.27 -10.62
N LEU A 40 10.57 -16.13 -11.34
CA LEU A 40 10.27 -14.82 -10.79
C LEU A 40 8.88 -14.78 -10.15
N ILE A 41 7.86 -15.25 -10.85
CA ILE A 41 6.48 -15.31 -10.34
C ILE A 41 6.41 -16.20 -9.08
N ARG A 42 7.10 -17.33 -9.07
CA ARG A 42 7.18 -18.22 -7.92
C ARG A 42 7.90 -17.56 -6.74
N ALA A 43 9.01 -16.86 -7.00
CA ALA A 43 9.77 -16.14 -5.98
C ALA A 43 8.93 -15.01 -5.37
N HIS A 44 8.23 -14.21 -6.21
CA HIS A 44 7.31 -13.18 -5.77
C HIS A 44 6.18 -13.73 -4.88
N LYS A 45 5.54 -14.82 -5.31
CA LYS A 45 4.48 -15.45 -4.52
C LYS A 45 4.93 -15.99 -3.17
N LYS A 46 6.19 -16.40 -3.02
CA LYS A 46 6.74 -16.83 -1.74
C LYS A 46 6.85 -15.69 -0.73
N GLN A 47 6.79 -14.42 -1.19
CA GLN A 47 6.77 -13.25 -0.32
C GLN A 47 5.38 -12.98 0.28
N ASP A 48 4.32 -13.62 -0.23
CA ASP A 48 3.00 -13.55 0.41
C ASP A 48 3.01 -14.31 1.74
N PHE A 49 3.02 -13.57 2.83
CA PHE A 49 3.07 -14.15 4.18
C PHE A 49 1.69 -14.18 4.83
N LYS A 50 1.54 -15.13 5.77
CA LYS A 50 0.30 -15.30 6.51
C LYS A 50 0.29 -14.39 7.73
N PHE A 51 -0.69 -13.52 7.81
CA PHE A 51 -1.02 -12.73 8.99
C PHE A 51 -2.55 -12.64 9.14
N LYS A 52 -3.00 -12.39 10.37
CA LYS A 52 -4.43 -12.18 10.63
C LYS A 52 -4.78 -10.71 10.50
N THR A 53 -4.00 -9.87 11.17
CA THR A 53 -4.21 -8.42 11.22
C THR A 53 -2.90 -7.67 11.06
N LEU A 54 -2.98 -6.47 10.48
CA LEU A 54 -1.91 -5.50 10.38
C LEU A 54 -2.42 -4.15 10.84
N GLN A 55 -1.63 -3.43 11.63
CA GLN A 55 -1.87 -2.02 11.91
C GLN A 55 -0.62 -1.19 11.69
N SER A 56 -0.82 0.05 11.25
CA SER A 56 0.26 1.00 11.02
C SER A 56 -0.21 2.44 11.24
N LYS A 57 0.73 3.32 11.61
CA LYS A 57 0.57 4.76 11.38
C LYS A 57 1.16 5.08 10.03
N VAL A 58 0.38 5.70 9.16
CA VAL A 58 0.78 6.06 7.80
C VAL A 58 0.68 7.57 7.64
N LYS A 59 1.76 8.20 7.20
CA LYS A 59 1.71 9.57 6.68
C LYS A 59 1.27 9.48 5.24
N VAL A 60 0.19 10.15 4.88
CA VAL A 60 -0.32 10.21 3.51
C VAL A 60 -0.25 11.65 3.05
N GLU A 61 0.39 11.85 1.91
CA GLU A 61 0.41 13.12 1.19
C GLU A 61 -0.33 12.93 -0.14
N TYR A 62 -1.38 13.70 -0.33
CA TYR A 62 -2.19 13.70 -1.53
C TYR A 62 -1.97 15.02 -2.27
N ALA A 63 -1.70 14.95 -3.57
CA ALA A 63 -1.56 16.11 -4.42
C ALA A 63 -2.33 15.90 -5.72
N GLN A 64 -3.08 16.94 -6.16
CA GLN A 64 -3.77 16.98 -7.45
C GLN A 64 -3.76 18.44 -7.96
N GLY A 65 -3.17 18.66 -9.11
CA GLY A 65 -2.93 19.99 -9.63
C GLY A 65 -2.16 20.86 -8.62
N ASN A 66 -2.72 22.01 -8.25
CA ASN A 66 -2.11 22.93 -7.28
C ASN A 66 -2.52 22.66 -5.81
N LYS A 67 -3.30 21.62 -5.55
CA LYS A 67 -3.76 21.26 -4.20
C LYS A 67 -2.88 20.18 -3.64
N SER A 68 -2.41 20.36 -2.40
CA SER A 68 -1.69 19.34 -1.66
C SER A 68 -2.18 19.29 -0.22
N GLN A 69 -2.35 18.08 0.31
CA GLN A 69 -2.82 17.85 1.67
C GLN A 69 -2.01 16.72 2.30
N SER A 70 -1.74 16.81 3.60
CA SER A 70 -1.03 15.78 4.35
C SER A 70 -1.82 15.33 5.56
N TYR A 71 -1.93 14.01 5.74
CA TYR A 71 -2.68 13.38 6.81
C TYR A 71 -1.84 12.36 7.55
N SER A 72 -2.00 12.31 8.87
CA SER A 72 -1.57 11.16 9.67
C SER A 72 -2.75 10.21 9.84
N ILE A 73 -2.62 8.99 9.33
CA ILE A 73 -3.69 8.01 9.26
C ILE A 73 -3.31 6.78 10.10
N ASN A 74 -4.25 6.30 10.89
CA ASN A 74 -4.19 4.95 11.45
C ASN A 74 -4.78 4.00 10.41
N LEU A 75 -3.97 3.09 9.90
CA LEU A 75 -4.38 1.99 9.03
C LEU A 75 -4.52 0.73 9.88
N ARG A 76 -5.62 0.02 9.71
CA ARG A 76 -5.86 -1.32 10.24
C ARG A 76 -6.36 -2.23 9.12
N MET A 77 -5.84 -3.43 9.07
CA MET A 77 -6.25 -4.43 8.09
C MET A 77 -6.52 -5.77 8.79
N GLU A 78 -7.63 -6.40 8.48
CA GLU A 78 -7.84 -7.83 8.67
C GLU A 78 -7.72 -8.46 7.29
N LYS A 79 -6.73 -9.35 7.11
CA LYS A 79 -6.40 -9.93 5.79
C LYS A 79 -7.65 -10.53 5.14
N ASP A 80 -7.87 -10.20 3.88
CA ASP A 80 -8.95 -10.67 3.02
C ASP A 80 -10.37 -10.28 3.49
N LYS A 81 -10.49 -9.37 4.48
CA LYS A 81 -11.80 -9.00 5.03
C LYS A 81 -12.04 -7.50 5.14
N THR A 82 -11.09 -6.74 5.67
CA THR A 82 -11.33 -5.33 5.99
C THR A 82 -10.04 -4.52 5.93
N ILE A 83 -10.09 -3.39 5.25
CA ILE A 83 -9.11 -2.29 5.37
C ILE A 83 -9.83 -1.11 5.99
N TRP A 84 -9.27 -0.55 7.05
CA TRP A 84 -9.84 0.56 7.79
C TRP A 84 -8.81 1.67 7.96
N LEU A 85 -9.21 2.87 7.61
CA LEU A 85 -8.38 4.07 7.66
C LEU A 85 -9.05 5.11 8.54
N SER A 86 -8.28 5.80 9.38
CA SER A 86 -8.79 6.92 10.16
C SER A 86 -7.72 8.00 10.31
N ALA A 87 -7.98 9.16 9.78
CA ALA A 87 -7.17 10.35 10.04
C ALA A 87 -7.27 10.79 11.50
N THR A 88 -6.33 11.64 11.93
CA THR A 88 -6.29 12.20 13.28
C THR A 88 -7.65 12.78 13.66
N PHE A 89 -8.09 12.54 14.90
CA PHE A 89 -9.42 12.90 15.43
C PHE A 89 -10.60 12.34 14.64
N GLY A 90 -10.37 11.41 13.69
CA GLY A 90 -11.42 10.81 12.90
C GLY A 90 -12.17 11.82 12.01
N VAL A 91 -11.46 12.84 11.54
CA VAL A 91 -12.02 13.83 10.59
C VAL A 91 -12.32 13.19 9.25
N VAL A 92 -11.49 12.23 8.83
CA VAL A 92 -11.70 11.37 7.66
C VAL A 92 -11.64 9.93 8.12
N ARG A 93 -12.57 9.11 7.68
CA ARG A 93 -12.52 7.64 7.84
C ARG A 93 -12.95 6.93 6.59
N ALA A 94 -12.32 5.78 6.36
CA ALA A 94 -12.74 4.82 5.35
C ALA A 94 -12.78 3.41 5.93
N LYS A 95 -13.69 2.60 5.41
CA LYS A 95 -13.77 1.17 5.65
C LYS A 95 -14.03 0.48 4.32
N ILE A 96 -13.10 -0.37 3.92
CA ILE A 96 -13.15 -1.12 2.66
C ILE A 96 -13.30 -2.60 3.02
N THR A 97 -14.28 -3.25 2.42
CA THR A 97 -14.55 -4.68 2.53
C THR A 97 -14.59 -5.29 1.12
N PRO A 98 -14.59 -6.61 0.93
CA PRO A 98 -14.67 -7.21 -0.41
C PRO A 98 -15.87 -6.76 -1.26
N LYS A 99 -16.92 -6.23 -0.62
CA LYS A 99 -18.15 -5.85 -1.32
C LYS A 99 -18.47 -4.36 -1.26
N ARG A 100 -17.77 -3.59 -0.43
CA ARG A 100 -18.20 -2.22 -0.14
C ARG A 100 -17.04 -1.32 0.24
N VAL A 101 -17.05 -0.12 -0.29
CA VAL A 101 -16.22 1.00 0.10
C VAL A 101 -17.11 2.00 0.83
N SER A 102 -16.78 2.32 2.07
CA SER A 102 -17.47 3.33 2.85
C SER A 102 -16.45 4.38 3.31
N PHE A 103 -16.76 5.64 3.11
CA PHE A 103 -15.88 6.78 3.40
C PHE A 103 -16.69 7.93 3.94
N TYR A 104 -16.12 8.75 4.82
CA TYR A 104 -16.65 10.06 5.14
C TYR A 104 -15.55 11.08 5.42
N ASN A 105 -15.83 12.34 5.09
CA ASN A 105 -15.00 13.51 5.40
C ASN A 105 -15.83 14.54 6.18
N LYS A 106 -15.43 14.81 7.43
CA LYS A 106 -16.09 15.80 8.29
C LYS A 106 -15.72 17.24 7.95
N LEU A 107 -14.63 17.45 7.17
CA LEU A 107 -14.22 18.81 6.78
C LEU A 107 -15.18 19.37 5.74
N ASP A 108 -15.66 18.49 4.86
CA ASP A 108 -16.57 18.86 3.76
C ASP A 108 -18.02 18.39 4.02
N ASN A 109 -18.26 17.67 5.13
CA ASN A 109 -19.54 17.02 5.47
C ASN A 109 -20.04 16.09 4.37
N THR A 110 -19.12 15.31 3.77
CA THR A 110 -19.43 14.40 2.67
C THR A 110 -19.20 12.95 3.06
N TYR A 111 -19.87 12.03 2.38
CA TYR A 111 -19.66 10.60 2.50
C TYR A 111 -19.82 9.89 1.16
N PHE A 112 -19.27 8.69 1.09
CA PHE A 112 -19.53 7.70 0.04
C PHE A 112 -19.81 6.35 0.71
N ASP A 113 -20.78 5.61 0.19
CA ASP A 113 -21.11 4.28 0.70
C ASP A 113 -21.62 3.38 -0.44
N GLY A 114 -20.69 2.88 -1.24
CA GLY A 114 -20.97 2.15 -2.50
C GLY A 114 -19.98 1.02 -2.78
N ASP A 115 -19.79 0.74 -4.03
CA ASP A 115 -18.83 -0.23 -4.56
C ASP A 115 -17.42 0.37 -4.70
N PHE A 116 -16.59 -0.20 -5.57
CA PHE A 116 -15.22 0.27 -5.79
C PHE A 116 -15.10 1.43 -6.78
N SER A 117 -16.19 1.96 -7.30
CA SER A 117 -16.20 3.06 -8.28
C SER A 117 -15.39 4.28 -7.82
N LEU A 118 -15.55 4.70 -6.55
CA LEU A 118 -14.79 5.84 -5.99
C LEU A 118 -13.27 5.61 -6.05
N ILE A 119 -12.79 4.41 -5.72
CA ILE A 119 -11.36 4.09 -5.77
C ILE A 119 -10.90 3.95 -7.21
N SER A 120 -11.72 3.35 -8.06
CA SER A 120 -11.43 3.14 -9.47
C SER A 120 -11.38 4.46 -10.24
N GLU A 121 -12.27 5.41 -9.95
CA GLU A 121 -12.22 6.76 -10.51
C GLU A 121 -10.95 7.50 -10.04
N LEU A 122 -10.63 7.44 -8.73
CA LEU A 122 -9.45 8.11 -8.19
C LEU A 122 -8.14 7.60 -8.81
N LEU A 123 -8.06 6.32 -9.13
CA LEU A 123 -6.84 5.67 -9.64
C LEU A 123 -6.87 5.41 -11.15
N GLY A 124 -7.96 5.79 -11.84
CA GLY A 124 -8.08 5.71 -13.29
C GLY A 124 -8.13 4.28 -13.85
N THR A 125 -8.42 3.26 -13.00
CA THR A 125 -8.53 1.86 -13.42
C THR A 125 -9.48 1.08 -12.52
N GLU A 126 -10.14 0.06 -13.06
CA GLU A 126 -11.00 -0.81 -12.27
C GLU A 126 -10.21 -1.60 -11.23
N LEU A 127 -10.60 -1.43 -9.97
CA LEU A 127 -9.99 -2.09 -8.82
C LEU A 127 -11.04 -2.75 -7.95
N ASN A 128 -10.62 -3.79 -7.24
CA ASN A 128 -11.40 -4.46 -6.22
C ASN A 128 -10.63 -4.52 -4.88
N PHE A 129 -11.17 -5.21 -3.89
CA PHE A 129 -10.56 -5.34 -2.57
C PHE A 129 -9.16 -5.96 -2.62
N GLU A 130 -9.01 -7.04 -3.38
CA GLU A 130 -7.74 -7.75 -3.53
C GLU A 130 -6.66 -6.85 -4.11
N ASN A 131 -7.00 -6.03 -5.12
CA ASN A 131 -6.06 -5.09 -5.73
C ASN A 131 -5.59 -4.02 -4.72
N VAL A 132 -6.52 -3.44 -3.95
CA VAL A 132 -6.19 -2.45 -2.92
C VAL A 132 -5.33 -3.06 -1.81
N GLN A 133 -5.66 -4.27 -1.36
CA GLN A 133 -4.85 -5.00 -0.37
C GLN A 133 -3.46 -5.32 -0.91
N SER A 134 -3.36 -5.83 -2.14
CA SER A 134 -2.10 -6.15 -2.80
C SER A 134 -1.19 -4.92 -2.95
N LEU A 135 -1.75 -3.77 -3.35
CA LEU A 135 -1.04 -2.49 -3.41
C LEU A 135 -0.40 -2.15 -2.07
N LEU A 136 -1.15 -2.23 -0.98
CA LEU A 136 -0.65 -1.89 0.37
C LEU A 136 0.40 -2.87 0.89
N LEU A 137 0.47 -4.09 0.34
CA LEU A 137 1.39 -5.14 0.75
C LEU A 137 2.60 -5.31 -0.19
N GLY A 138 2.73 -4.51 -1.25
CA GLY A 138 3.82 -4.63 -2.23
C GLY A 138 3.69 -5.86 -3.14
N GLN A 139 2.47 -6.38 -3.28
CA GLN A 139 2.15 -7.50 -4.14
C GLN A 139 1.68 -7.03 -5.52
N SER A 140 1.67 -7.92 -6.51
CA SER A 140 1.12 -7.61 -7.83
C SER A 140 -0.37 -7.27 -7.75
N LEU A 141 -0.78 -6.20 -8.46
CA LEU A 141 -2.19 -5.81 -8.52
C LEU A 141 -3.07 -6.92 -9.10
N PHE A 142 -2.58 -7.62 -10.13
CA PHE A 142 -3.32 -8.70 -10.77
C PHE A 142 -2.61 -10.03 -10.60
N ASP A 143 -3.38 -11.13 -10.66
CA ASP A 143 -2.82 -12.48 -10.54
C ASP A 143 -1.92 -12.81 -11.73
N LEU A 144 -0.62 -12.93 -11.45
CA LEU A 144 0.41 -13.25 -12.43
C LEU A 144 0.28 -14.65 -13.05
N ASN A 145 -0.58 -15.54 -12.53
CA ASN A 145 -0.78 -16.86 -13.16
C ASN A 145 -1.82 -16.85 -14.28
N LYS A 146 -2.56 -15.77 -14.45
CA LYS A 146 -3.62 -15.68 -15.46
C LYS A 146 -3.10 -15.34 -16.85
N ARG A 147 -1.79 -15.09 -17.00
CA ARG A 147 -1.15 -14.72 -18.28
C ARG A 147 0.25 -15.31 -18.35
N ASP A 148 0.75 -15.49 -19.56
CA ASP A 148 2.16 -15.79 -19.82
C ASP A 148 2.96 -14.49 -19.86
N PHE A 149 4.17 -14.52 -19.29
CA PHE A 149 5.06 -13.37 -19.17
C PHE A 149 6.41 -13.68 -19.77
N ASP A 150 7.01 -12.68 -20.39
CA ASP A 150 8.45 -12.61 -20.66
C ASP A 150 9.14 -11.97 -19.45
N ALA A 151 10.37 -12.42 -19.19
CA ALA A 151 11.23 -11.87 -18.15
C ALA A 151 12.43 -11.19 -18.81
N GLU A 152 12.68 -9.95 -18.40
CA GLU A 152 13.82 -9.15 -18.88
C GLU A 152 14.51 -8.50 -17.68
N ILE A 153 15.71 -7.97 -17.86
CA ILE A 153 16.39 -7.13 -16.88
C ILE A 153 16.32 -5.69 -17.38
N TYR A 154 15.91 -4.80 -16.52
CA TYR A 154 15.92 -3.37 -16.78
C TYR A 154 16.50 -2.64 -15.57
N ASP A 155 17.61 -1.94 -15.79
CA ASP A 155 18.41 -1.27 -14.77
C ASP A 155 18.78 -2.24 -13.62
N THR A 156 18.23 -2.05 -12.47
CA THR A 156 18.48 -2.80 -11.22
C THR A 156 17.36 -3.79 -10.85
N SER A 157 16.36 -3.94 -11.70
CA SER A 157 15.17 -4.76 -11.42
C SER A 157 14.92 -5.81 -12.51
N TYR A 158 14.19 -6.86 -12.15
CA TYR A 158 13.57 -7.77 -13.12
C TYR A 158 12.27 -7.17 -13.63
N VAL A 159 12.03 -7.29 -14.94
CA VAL A 159 10.75 -6.88 -15.57
C VAL A 159 9.96 -8.11 -15.96
N LEU A 160 8.70 -8.16 -15.54
CA LEU A 160 7.71 -9.09 -16.08
C LEU A 160 6.76 -8.30 -16.99
N LYS A 161 6.70 -8.72 -18.24
CA LYS A 161 5.85 -8.15 -19.29
C LYS A 161 4.97 -9.24 -19.87
N PRO A 162 3.63 -9.08 -19.93
CA PRO A 162 2.76 -10.05 -20.58
C PRO A 162 3.18 -10.26 -22.03
N GLN A 163 3.24 -11.51 -22.48
CA GLN A 163 3.58 -11.86 -23.87
C GLN A 163 2.56 -11.29 -24.87
N ASN A 164 1.31 -11.21 -24.45
CA ASN A 164 0.21 -10.64 -25.23
C ASN A 164 -0.26 -9.34 -24.56
N GLN A 165 0.44 -8.24 -24.84
CA GLN A 165 -0.04 -6.89 -24.48
C GLN A 165 -1.21 -6.52 -25.39
N ASN A 166 -2.24 -5.90 -24.79
CA ASN A 166 -3.36 -5.35 -25.52
C ASN A 166 -3.15 -3.84 -25.64
N THR A 167 -3.38 -3.27 -26.82
CA THR A 167 -3.33 -1.80 -27.01
C THR A 167 -4.32 -1.02 -26.14
N LEU A 168 -5.34 -1.68 -25.63
CA LEU A 168 -6.29 -1.09 -24.67
C LEU A 168 -5.76 -1.08 -23.24
N PHE A 169 -4.84 -2.00 -22.90
CA PHE A 169 -4.37 -2.18 -21.54
C PHE A 169 -2.98 -2.81 -21.53
N GLU A 170 -1.98 -2.01 -21.23
CA GLU A 170 -0.59 -2.44 -21.09
C GLU A 170 -0.21 -2.50 -19.61
N ILE A 171 0.55 -3.51 -19.22
CA ILE A 171 1.01 -3.66 -17.85
C ILE A 171 2.45 -4.10 -17.80
N PHE A 172 3.20 -3.54 -16.84
CA PHE A 172 4.59 -3.90 -16.55
C PHE A 172 4.75 -4.04 -15.04
N TYR A 173 5.55 -5.04 -14.63
CA TYR A 173 5.92 -5.26 -13.23
C TYR A 173 7.43 -5.26 -13.12
N LEU A 174 7.97 -4.43 -12.26
CA LEU A 174 9.37 -4.41 -11.89
C LEU A 174 9.52 -5.08 -10.52
N LEU A 175 10.36 -6.11 -10.43
CA LEU A 175 10.59 -6.86 -9.21
C LEU A 175 12.01 -6.65 -8.71
N ASN A 176 12.13 -6.45 -7.42
CA ASN A 176 13.42 -6.28 -6.75
C ASN A 176 14.21 -7.60 -6.72
N PRO A 177 15.48 -7.61 -7.12
CA PRO A 177 16.28 -8.84 -7.14
C PRO A 177 16.64 -9.37 -5.74
N SER A 178 16.57 -8.55 -4.68
CA SER A 178 16.94 -8.97 -3.32
C SER A 178 15.80 -9.67 -2.59
N HIS A 179 14.55 -9.28 -2.83
CA HIS A 179 13.38 -9.80 -2.10
C HIS A 179 12.18 -10.15 -2.97
N PHE A 180 12.24 -9.95 -4.29
CA PHE A 180 11.21 -10.32 -5.28
C PHE A 180 9.81 -9.70 -5.04
N LEU A 181 9.70 -8.65 -4.20
CA LEU A 181 8.53 -7.78 -4.14
C LEU A 181 8.62 -6.72 -5.24
N MET A 182 7.55 -5.97 -5.44
CA MET A 182 7.49 -4.97 -6.50
C MET A 182 8.42 -3.77 -6.21
N ASP A 183 9.25 -3.37 -7.16
CA ASP A 183 9.87 -2.04 -7.18
C ASP A 183 8.90 -1.04 -7.80
N SER A 184 8.21 -1.46 -8.87
CA SER A 184 7.18 -0.66 -9.53
C SER A 184 6.17 -1.55 -10.26
N GLN A 185 4.96 -1.06 -10.41
CA GLN A 185 3.98 -1.63 -11.34
C GLN A 185 3.30 -0.49 -12.09
N GLN A 186 3.17 -0.65 -13.39
CA GLN A 186 2.63 0.36 -14.28
C GLN A 186 1.53 -0.23 -15.14
N LEU A 187 0.38 0.44 -15.15
CA LEU A 187 -0.74 0.16 -16.02
C LEU A 187 -0.93 1.35 -16.94
N SER A 188 -1.09 1.11 -18.23
CA SER A 188 -1.35 2.14 -19.22
C SER A 188 -2.58 1.77 -20.05
N GLN A 189 -3.46 2.73 -20.24
CA GLN A 189 -4.62 2.68 -21.11
C GLN A 189 -4.48 3.81 -22.15
N PRO A 190 -3.66 3.62 -23.21
CA PRO A 190 -3.27 4.70 -24.09
C PRO A 190 -4.45 5.36 -24.83
N LEU A 191 -5.49 4.59 -25.18
CA LEU A 191 -6.68 5.12 -25.85
C LEU A 191 -7.53 6.01 -24.95
N ASP A 192 -7.56 5.71 -23.65
CA ASP A 192 -8.27 6.49 -22.65
C ASP A 192 -7.38 7.57 -22.02
N ARG A 193 -6.10 7.65 -22.45
CA ARG A 193 -5.07 8.56 -21.90
C ARG A 193 -4.95 8.45 -20.38
N ARG A 194 -5.03 7.20 -19.86
CA ARG A 194 -4.91 6.88 -18.46
C ARG A 194 -3.66 6.10 -18.16
N MET A 195 -3.03 6.39 -17.04
CA MET A 195 -1.88 5.66 -16.52
C MET A 195 -1.97 5.59 -15.00
N LEU A 196 -1.71 4.41 -14.46
CA LEU A 196 -1.49 4.19 -13.03
C LEU A 196 -0.09 3.62 -12.84
N GLN A 197 0.74 4.30 -12.04
CA GLN A 197 2.05 3.82 -11.62
C GLN A 197 2.10 3.75 -10.11
N ILE A 198 2.65 2.66 -9.58
CA ILE A 198 2.84 2.44 -8.16
C ILE A 198 4.29 2.08 -7.93
N ASP A 199 5.04 2.97 -7.27
CA ASP A 199 6.44 2.79 -6.94
C ASP A 199 6.59 2.45 -5.45
N TYR A 200 7.45 1.47 -5.17
CA TYR A 200 7.79 1.04 -3.82
C TYR A 200 9.26 1.43 -3.56
N ASN A 201 9.45 2.64 -3.05
CA ASN A 201 10.79 3.22 -2.94
C ASN A 201 11.61 2.57 -1.83
N ASP A 202 10.96 2.17 -0.74
CA ASP A 202 11.63 1.53 0.38
C ASP A 202 10.78 0.41 0.98
N TYR A 203 11.48 -0.57 1.55
CA TYR A 203 10.92 -1.69 2.29
C TYR A 203 11.45 -1.74 3.72
N GLN A 204 10.68 -2.33 4.63
CA GLN A 204 11.01 -2.54 6.03
C GLN A 204 10.81 -4.00 6.43
N GLU A 205 11.62 -4.47 7.38
CA GLU A 205 11.44 -5.79 7.97
C GLU A 205 10.57 -5.70 9.24
N VAL A 206 9.46 -6.44 9.26
CA VAL A 206 8.54 -6.55 10.40
C VAL A 206 8.35 -8.03 10.72
N GLU A 207 8.78 -8.47 11.90
CA GLU A 207 8.65 -9.88 12.35
C GLU A 207 9.17 -10.88 11.29
N LYS A 208 10.32 -10.58 10.65
CA LYS A 208 10.95 -11.36 9.56
C LYS A 208 10.19 -11.34 8.22
N HIS A 209 9.18 -10.50 8.07
CA HIS A 209 8.47 -10.27 6.82
C HIS A 209 8.87 -8.92 6.24
N ILE A 210 8.98 -8.86 4.93
CA ILE A 210 9.32 -7.64 4.20
C ILE A 210 8.02 -6.97 3.76
N LEU A 211 7.83 -5.72 4.13
CA LEU A 211 6.65 -4.90 3.85
C LEU A 211 7.06 -3.54 3.29
N PRO A 212 6.25 -2.92 2.44
CA PRO A 212 6.53 -1.57 1.98
C PRO A 212 6.67 -0.58 3.15
N GLN A 213 7.64 0.31 3.05
CA GLN A 213 7.80 1.46 3.93
C GLN A 213 7.32 2.74 3.24
N ASN A 214 7.69 2.93 1.98
CA ASN A 214 7.28 4.07 1.18
C ASN A 214 6.64 3.59 -0.13
N ILE A 215 5.40 4.01 -0.35
CA ILE A 215 4.63 3.76 -1.58
C ILE A 215 4.29 5.10 -2.20
N LYS A 216 4.55 5.26 -3.49
CA LYS A 216 4.10 6.39 -4.29
C LYS A 216 3.16 5.89 -5.37
N VAL A 217 1.96 6.42 -5.39
CA VAL A 217 0.96 6.16 -6.44
C VAL A 217 0.85 7.41 -7.31
N ILE A 218 0.92 7.23 -8.61
CA ILE A 218 0.74 8.27 -9.61
C ILE A 218 -0.39 7.81 -10.53
N ALA A 219 -1.49 8.54 -10.54
CA ALA A 219 -2.58 8.32 -11.46
C ALA A 219 -2.68 9.52 -12.41
N VAL A 220 -2.69 9.24 -13.69
CA VAL A 220 -2.83 10.27 -14.75
C VAL A 220 -4.07 9.95 -15.56
N GLU A 221 -4.90 10.96 -15.76
CA GLU A 221 -6.03 10.95 -16.68
C GLU A 221 -5.99 12.22 -17.53
N ASP A 222 -5.86 12.06 -18.84
CA ASP A 222 -5.61 13.17 -19.77
C ASP A 222 -4.38 14.02 -19.36
N ASN A 223 -4.60 15.21 -18.83
CA ASN A 223 -3.57 16.14 -18.35
C ASN A 223 -3.63 16.33 -16.83
N GLU A 224 -4.48 15.60 -16.13
CA GLU A 224 -4.58 15.67 -14.68
C GLU A 224 -3.75 14.58 -14.04
N GLU A 225 -2.91 14.97 -13.07
CA GLU A 225 -2.08 14.07 -12.30
C GLU A 225 -2.52 14.09 -10.84
N THR A 226 -2.73 12.91 -10.29
CA THR A 226 -2.93 12.68 -8.86
C THR A 226 -1.75 11.91 -8.29
N ILE A 227 -1.12 12.43 -7.25
CA ILE A 227 -0.01 11.79 -6.55
C ILE A 227 -0.41 11.49 -5.11
N ILE A 228 -0.20 10.23 -4.69
CA ILE A 228 -0.40 9.80 -3.30
C ILE A 228 0.89 9.19 -2.79
N ASN A 229 1.54 9.86 -1.83
CA ASN A 229 2.69 9.31 -1.12
C ASN A 229 2.23 8.73 0.22
N MET A 230 2.63 7.51 0.52
CA MET A 230 2.32 6.82 1.77
C MET A 230 3.62 6.39 2.45
N GLU A 231 3.83 6.84 3.68
CA GLU A 231 4.96 6.43 4.52
C GLU A 231 4.46 5.66 5.74
N PHE A 232 4.80 4.39 5.84
CA PHE A 232 4.43 3.51 6.94
C PHE A 232 5.43 3.68 8.10
N LYS A 233 5.03 4.39 9.15
CA LYS A 233 5.90 4.76 10.28
C LYS A 233 6.14 3.61 11.27
N SER A 234 5.11 2.86 11.56
CA SER A 234 5.17 1.74 12.50
C SER A 234 4.20 0.68 12.08
N VAL A 235 4.68 -0.52 11.89
CA VAL A 235 3.86 -1.67 11.51
C VAL A 235 3.91 -2.70 12.64
N SER A 236 2.75 -3.27 12.97
CA SER A 236 2.64 -4.42 13.86
C SER A 236 1.60 -5.40 13.34
N LEU A 237 1.84 -6.69 13.58
CA LEU A 237 1.05 -7.78 13.05
C LEU A 237 0.29 -8.51 14.17
N ASN A 238 -0.79 -9.19 13.79
CA ASN A 238 -1.52 -10.16 14.59
C ASN A 238 -2.08 -9.65 15.93
N ASN A 239 -2.30 -8.33 16.05
CA ASN A 239 -2.97 -7.73 17.19
C ASN A 239 -4.48 -7.89 17.09
N ASP A 240 -5.18 -7.88 18.25
CA ASP A 240 -6.63 -7.77 18.27
C ASP A 240 -7.06 -6.36 17.89
N LEU A 241 -7.74 -6.22 16.74
CA LEU A 241 -8.13 -4.94 16.18
C LEU A 241 -9.65 -4.79 16.13
N ARG A 242 -10.10 -3.54 16.25
CA ARG A 242 -11.50 -3.15 16.02
C ARG A 242 -11.56 -2.20 14.83
N PHE A 243 -12.64 -2.26 14.06
CA PHE A 243 -12.86 -1.50 12.83
C PHE A 243 -14.12 -0.62 12.94
N PRO A 244 -14.20 0.33 13.90
CA PRO A 244 -15.40 1.11 14.15
C PRO A 244 -15.64 2.09 13.00
N PHE A 245 -16.81 1.99 12.37
CA PHE A 245 -17.21 2.86 11.29
C PHE A 245 -18.71 3.17 11.40
N ARG A 246 -19.06 4.43 11.29
CA ARG A 246 -20.44 4.91 11.18
C ARG A 246 -20.40 6.26 10.47
N ILE A 247 -21.18 6.39 9.42
CA ILE A 247 -21.38 7.67 8.72
C ILE A 247 -22.19 8.60 9.65
N PRO A 248 -21.72 9.83 9.88
CA PRO A 248 -22.48 10.81 10.67
C PRO A 248 -23.77 11.21 9.95
N SER A 249 -24.78 11.61 10.70
CA SER A 249 -26.02 12.14 10.13
C SER A 249 -25.81 13.53 9.52
N GLY A 250 -26.55 13.84 8.45
CA GLY A 250 -26.52 15.16 7.83
C GLY A 250 -25.35 15.40 6.87
N PHE A 251 -24.66 14.33 6.46
CA PHE A 251 -23.62 14.41 5.42
C PHE A 251 -24.24 14.22 4.04
N GLU A 252 -23.65 14.82 3.03
CA GLU A 252 -24.04 14.71 1.64
C GLU A 252 -23.30 13.55 0.96
N GLU A 253 -24.00 12.79 0.13
CA GLU A 253 -23.40 11.70 -0.62
C GLU A 253 -22.58 12.20 -1.79
N ILE A 254 -21.38 11.63 -1.98
CA ILE A 254 -20.53 11.88 -3.14
C ILE A 254 -21.06 11.02 -4.29
N GLU A 255 -21.46 11.65 -5.38
CA GLU A 255 -21.75 10.96 -6.63
C GLU A 255 -20.45 10.69 -7.39
N VAL A 256 -20.20 9.44 -7.74
CA VAL A 256 -19.10 8.99 -8.61
C VAL A 256 -19.61 9.03 -10.05
N ARG A 257 -18.81 9.57 -10.97
CA ARG A 257 -19.17 9.74 -12.40
C ARG A 257 -18.86 8.52 -13.24
#